data_b1655e481e1cb93a82aa96db7afdf835
#
_entry.id   b1655e481e1cb93a82aa96db7afdf835
#
_cell.length_a   1.000
_cell.length_b   1.000
_cell.length_c   1.000
_cell.angle_alpha   90.00
_cell.angle_beta   90.00
_cell.angle_gamma   90.00
#
_symmetry.space_group_name_H-M   'P 1'
#
loop_
_entity.id
_entity.type
_entity.pdbx_description
1 polymer ?
#
loop_
_entity_poly.entity_id
_entity_poly.type
_entity_poly.pdbx_seq_one_letter_code
_entity_poly.pdbx_strand_id
1 'polypeptide(L)'
;MNRSTTGANLPALRSHNAALVLDLLRVAGEGGISRLELAERTGLTPQAVSKITARLRAEGLAAEAGRRASTGGKPRTVLRLVPEAGHAVGLHLDRDGLTVVLVDLAGVVAESVTAPLDFGAPADEVLTAAAGAVAAVRGDGALPVL
;
A
#
# COMPACT_ATOMS: atom_id res chain seq x y z
N MET A 1 21.67 15.46 9.85
CA MET A 1 20.24 15.19 9.60
C MET A 1 19.64 16.46 9.00
N ASN A 2 19.45 16.50 7.70
CA ASN A 2 18.94 17.70 7.04
C ASN A 2 17.40 17.69 7.13
N ARG A 3 16.84 18.39 8.10
CA ARG A 3 15.40 18.66 8.12
C ARG A 3 15.12 19.63 6.98
N SER A 4 14.50 19.15 5.91
CA SER A 4 13.95 20.01 4.88
C SER A 4 12.95 20.97 5.52
N THR A 5 13.30 22.24 5.56
CA THR A 5 12.45 23.34 6.04
C THR A 5 11.47 23.82 4.97
N THR A 6 11.29 23.06 3.91
CA THR A 6 10.34 23.39 2.85
C THR A 6 8.92 23.14 3.33
N GLY A 7 8.08 24.15 3.34
CA GLY A 7 6.67 24.04 3.70
C GLY A 7 5.94 23.06 2.79
N ALA A 8 5.06 22.22 3.34
CA ALA A 8 4.23 21.33 2.56
C ALA A 8 3.17 22.14 1.81
N ASN A 9 3.10 21.95 0.49
CA ASN A 9 2.03 22.53 -0.31
C ASN A 9 0.72 21.71 -0.17
N LEU A 10 -0.41 22.27 -0.58
CA LEU A 10 -1.71 21.64 -0.47
C LEU A 10 -1.79 20.22 -1.07
N PRO A 11 -1.25 19.95 -2.29
CA PRO A 11 -1.20 18.60 -2.84
C PRO A 11 -0.40 17.63 -1.98
N ALA A 12 0.77 18.03 -1.45
CA ALA A 12 1.59 17.18 -0.58
C ALA A 12 0.87 16.85 0.74
N LEU A 13 0.18 17.82 1.35
CA LEU A 13 -0.65 17.58 2.53
C LEU A 13 -1.81 16.63 2.25
N ARG A 14 -2.48 16.76 1.10
CA ARG A 14 -3.55 15.86 0.69
C ARG A 14 -3.05 14.43 0.49
N SER A 15 -1.89 14.27 -0.13
CA SER A 15 -1.25 12.96 -0.33
C SER A 15 -0.83 12.35 1.01
N HIS A 16 -0.25 13.14 1.90
CA HIS A 16 0.13 12.71 3.25
C HIS A 16 -1.09 12.23 4.06
N ASN A 17 -2.16 13.00 4.09
CA ASN A 17 -3.37 12.64 4.83
C ASN A 17 -4.04 11.37 4.26
N ALA A 18 -4.02 11.20 2.94
CA ALA A 18 -4.53 9.99 2.31
C ALA A 18 -3.67 8.76 2.66
N ALA A 19 -2.35 8.91 2.70
CA ALA A 19 -1.43 7.86 3.11
C ALA A 19 -1.64 7.43 4.56
N LEU A 20 -1.87 8.38 5.48
CA LEU A 20 -2.20 8.08 6.88
C LEU A 20 -3.49 7.26 7.00
N VAL A 21 -4.53 7.66 6.28
CA VAL A 21 -5.81 6.91 6.28
C VAL A 21 -5.62 5.52 5.69
N LEU A 22 -4.89 5.40 4.58
CA LEU A 22 -4.62 4.11 3.94
C LEU A 22 -3.82 3.18 4.85
N ASP A 23 -2.83 3.69 5.58
CA ASP A 23 -2.05 2.91 6.54
C ASP A 23 -2.91 2.41 7.71
N LEU A 24 -3.81 3.25 8.24
CA LEU A 24 -4.75 2.83 9.27
C LEU A 24 -5.74 1.76 8.78
N LEU A 25 -6.19 1.83 7.52
CA LEU A 25 -7.00 0.78 6.90
C LEU A 25 -6.21 -0.53 6.79
N ARG A 26 -4.93 -0.45 6.39
CA ARG A 26 -4.03 -1.60 6.32
C ARG A 26 -3.85 -2.27 7.68
N VAL A 27 -3.59 -1.49 8.72
CA VAL A 27 -3.37 -2.00 10.09
C VAL A 27 -4.66 -2.55 10.70
N ALA A 28 -5.82 -1.99 10.36
CA ALA A 28 -7.12 -2.47 10.85
C ALA A 28 -7.49 -3.86 10.32
N GLY A 29 -6.93 -4.28 9.18
CA GLY A 29 -7.16 -5.57 8.57
C GLY A 29 -8.62 -5.80 8.18
N GLU A 30 -9.04 -7.05 8.17
CA GLU A 30 -10.41 -7.45 7.76
C GLU A 30 -11.50 -6.90 8.67
N GLY A 31 -11.20 -6.69 9.95
CA GLY A 31 -12.16 -6.12 10.91
C GLY A 31 -12.56 -4.68 10.58
N GLY A 32 -11.78 -4.01 9.79
CA GLY A 32 -12.02 -2.65 9.32
C GLY A 32 -11.95 -1.60 10.42
N ILE A 33 -12.13 -0.35 10.03
CA ILE A 33 -12.10 0.83 10.90
C ILE A 33 -13.20 1.80 10.49
N SER A 34 -13.86 2.43 11.44
CA SER A 34 -14.90 3.42 11.16
C SER A 34 -14.31 4.79 10.82
N ARG A 35 -15.08 5.65 10.14
CA ARG A 35 -14.66 7.04 9.86
C ARG A 35 -14.40 7.85 11.13
N LEU A 36 -15.12 7.56 12.21
CA LEU A 36 -14.91 8.23 13.49
C LEU A 36 -13.55 7.85 14.07
N GLU A 37 -13.23 6.56 14.13
CA GLU A 37 -11.92 6.07 14.59
C GLU A 37 -10.77 6.61 13.72
N LEU A 38 -10.97 6.72 12.39
CA LEU A 38 -10.02 7.35 11.49
C LEU A 38 -9.77 8.82 11.87
N ALA A 39 -10.85 9.58 12.12
CA ALA A 39 -10.73 10.98 12.52
C ALA A 39 -10.00 11.13 13.88
N GLU A 40 -10.34 10.31 14.85
CA GLU A 40 -9.71 10.29 16.17
C GLU A 40 -8.21 9.97 16.10
N ARG A 41 -7.83 8.97 15.30
CA ARG A 41 -6.43 8.54 15.21
C ARG A 41 -5.55 9.47 14.36
N THR A 42 -6.13 10.10 13.35
CA THR A 42 -5.37 11.00 12.45
C THR A 42 -5.39 12.45 12.91
N GLY A 43 -6.33 12.85 13.77
CA GLY A 43 -6.59 14.24 14.08
C GLY A 43 -7.24 15.03 12.94
N LEU A 44 -7.68 14.35 11.88
CA LEU A 44 -8.37 14.98 10.75
C LEU A 44 -9.83 15.26 11.10
N THR A 45 -10.40 16.29 10.47
CA THR A 45 -11.82 16.56 10.60
C THR A 45 -12.66 15.43 9.98
N PRO A 46 -13.88 15.17 10.49
CA PRO A 46 -14.79 14.18 9.89
C PRO A 46 -15.05 14.40 8.40
N GLN A 47 -15.11 15.66 7.97
CA GLN A 47 -15.27 16.02 6.56
C GLN A 47 -14.06 15.62 5.71
N ALA A 48 -12.83 15.86 6.23
CA ALA A 48 -11.61 15.46 5.54
C ALA A 48 -11.54 13.93 5.40
N VAL A 49 -11.80 13.20 6.48
CA VAL A 49 -11.88 11.73 6.46
C VAL A 49 -12.92 11.23 5.46
N SER A 50 -14.12 11.85 5.43
CA SER A 50 -15.17 11.48 4.48
C SER A 50 -14.73 11.65 3.03
N LYS A 51 -14.05 12.77 2.70
CA LYS A 51 -13.53 13.02 1.35
C LYS A 51 -12.44 12.02 0.96
N ILE A 52 -11.50 11.75 1.88
CA ILE A 52 -10.41 10.80 1.64
C ILE A 52 -10.97 9.39 1.42
N THR A 53 -11.82 8.92 2.32
CA THR A 53 -12.39 7.57 2.22
C THR A 53 -13.29 7.41 0.98
N ALA A 54 -14.03 8.44 0.58
CA ALA A 54 -14.80 8.41 -0.65
C ALA A 54 -13.90 8.27 -1.89
N ARG A 55 -12.76 8.99 -1.92
CA ARG A 55 -11.77 8.88 -3.00
C ARG A 55 -11.14 7.49 -3.02
N LEU A 56 -10.66 6.98 -1.88
CA LEU A 56 -10.07 5.64 -1.82
C LEU A 56 -11.05 4.55 -2.27
N ARG A 57 -12.34 4.69 -1.96
CA ARG A 57 -13.37 3.78 -2.46
C ARG A 57 -13.59 3.90 -3.97
N ALA A 58 -13.62 5.12 -4.50
CA ALA A 58 -13.75 5.35 -5.94
C ALA A 58 -12.55 4.78 -6.72
N GLU A 59 -11.36 4.83 -6.13
CA GLU A 59 -10.13 4.24 -6.67
C GLU A 59 -10.03 2.71 -6.45
N GLY A 60 -11.00 2.10 -5.75
CA GLY A 60 -11.02 0.67 -5.46
C GLY A 60 -10.08 0.22 -4.34
N LEU A 61 -9.40 1.14 -3.66
CA LEU A 61 -8.42 0.85 -2.60
C LEU A 61 -9.06 0.53 -1.25
N ALA A 62 -10.31 0.96 -1.03
CA ALA A 62 -11.07 0.70 0.18
C ALA A 62 -12.49 0.23 -0.14
N ALA A 63 -13.04 -0.61 0.71
CA ALA A 63 -14.40 -1.11 0.62
C ALA A 63 -15.11 -1.09 1.98
N GLU A 64 -16.45 -1.16 1.98
CA GLU A 64 -17.20 -1.37 3.20
C GLU A 64 -17.05 -2.83 3.67
N ALA A 65 -16.71 -3.02 4.94
CA ALA A 65 -16.53 -4.33 5.57
C ALA A 65 -17.75 -4.75 6.41
N GLY A 66 -18.83 -3.97 6.37
CA GLY A 66 -20.04 -4.21 7.16
C GLY A 66 -20.27 -3.15 8.23
N ARG A 67 -21.05 -3.50 9.25
CA ARG A 67 -21.41 -2.62 10.36
C ARG A 67 -20.94 -3.22 11.67
N ARG A 68 -20.30 -2.41 12.49
CA ARG A 68 -19.92 -2.77 13.86
C ARG A 68 -20.95 -2.18 14.83
N ALA A 69 -21.39 -3.00 15.81
CA ALA A 69 -22.23 -2.51 16.89
C ALA A 69 -21.53 -1.35 17.61
N SER A 70 -22.24 -0.28 17.92
CA SER A 70 -21.74 0.79 18.75
C SER A 70 -22.38 0.73 20.12
N THR A 71 -21.62 1.05 21.15
CA THR A 71 -22.12 1.14 22.53
C THR A 71 -23.09 2.33 22.61
N GLY A 72 -24.42 2.08 22.49
CA GLY A 72 -25.44 3.09 22.68
C GLY A 72 -25.83 3.94 21.47
N GLY A 73 -25.55 3.51 20.21
CA GLY A 73 -25.90 4.28 19.03
C GLY A 73 -26.16 3.42 17.79
N LYS A 74 -26.45 4.09 16.66
CA LYS A 74 -26.63 3.43 15.36
C LYS A 74 -25.37 2.67 14.96
N PRO A 75 -25.48 1.43 14.45
CA PRO A 75 -24.33 0.65 13.97
C PRO A 75 -23.48 1.46 12.99
N ARG A 76 -22.16 1.46 13.21
CA ARG A 76 -21.21 2.22 12.39
C ARG A 76 -20.74 1.38 11.22
N THR A 77 -20.76 1.96 10.03
CA THR A 77 -20.11 1.38 8.85
C THR A 77 -18.62 1.39 9.05
N VAL A 78 -17.97 0.25 8.90
CA VAL A 78 -16.51 0.11 8.89
C VAL A 78 -16.01 -0.04 7.47
N LEU A 79 -14.80 0.46 7.23
CA LEU A 79 -14.08 0.39 5.98
C LEU A 79 -12.87 -0.52 6.15
N ARG A 80 -12.53 -1.26 5.12
CA ARG A 80 -11.32 -2.07 5.05
C ARG A 80 -10.51 -1.73 3.81
N LEU A 81 -9.23 -2.03 3.84
CA LEU A 81 -8.38 -2.03 2.65
C LEU A 81 -8.86 -3.13 1.69
N VAL A 82 -8.65 -2.91 0.40
CA VAL A 82 -8.75 -3.95 -0.63
C VAL A 82 -7.32 -4.35 -1.01
N PRO A 83 -6.77 -5.45 -0.45
CA PRO A 83 -5.35 -5.78 -0.61
C PRO A 83 -4.94 -5.95 -2.08
N GLU A 84 -5.80 -6.54 -2.88
CA GLU A 84 -5.54 -6.89 -4.28
C GLU A 84 -5.61 -5.69 -5.23
N ALA A 85 -6.04 -4.53 -4.75
CA ALA A 85 -6.19 -3.32 -5.57
C ALA A 85 -4.87 -2.71 -6.03
N GLY A 86 -3.76 -3.11 -5.42
CA GLY A 86 -2.42 -2.68 -5.83
C GLY A 86 -1.34 -3.60 -5.30
N HIS A 87 -0.20 -3.57 -5.96
CA HIS A 87 0.95 -4.39 -5.61
C HIS A 87 2.22 -3.53 -5.62
N ALA A 88 3.24 -4.01 -4.91
CA ALA A 88 4.59 -3.46 -4.98
C ALA A 88 5.59 -4.59 -5.25
N VAL A 89 6.65 -4.26 -5.97
CA VAL A 89 7.75 -5.19 -6.24
C VAL A 89 8.91 -4.82 -5.34
N GLY A 90 9.37 -5.79 -4.54
CA GLY A 90 10.61 -5.72 -3.79
C GLY A 90 11.71 -6.50 -4.53
N LEU A 91 12.88 -5.91 -4.66
CA LEU A 91 14.05 -6.53 -5.25
C LEU A 91 15.22 -6.47 -4.27
N HIS A 92 15.81 -7.62 -3.99
CA HIS A 92 17.02 -7.76 -3.23
C HIS A 92 18.10 -8.38 -4.09
N LEU A 93 19.25 -7.71 -4.18
CA LEU A 93 20.44 -8.19 -4.87
C LEU A 93 21.52 -8.48 -3.84
N ASP A 94 22.07 -9.68 -3.90
CA ASP A 94 23.22 -10.09 -3.12
C ASP A 94 24.33 -10.54 -4.07
N ARG A 95 25.50 -10.87 -3.51
CA ARG A 95 26.69 -11.29 -4.27
C ARG A 95 26.36 -12.45 -5.24
N ASP A 96 25.64 -13.44 -4.76
CA ASP A 96 25.48 -14.73 -5.41
C ASP A 96 24.01 -14.98 -5.85
N GLY A 97 23.12 -14.02 -5.63
CA GLY A 97 21.73 -14.22 -5.94
C GLY A 97 20.89 -12.96 -5.97
N LEU A 98 19.72 -13.11 -6.51
CA LEU A 98 18.66 -12.10 -6.44
C LEU A 98 17.38 -12.73 -5.92
N THR A 99 16.60 -11.95 -5.19
CA THR A 99 15.25 -12.29 -4.76
C THR A 99 14.32 -11.17 -5.14
N VAL A 100 13.23 -11.52 -5.80
CA VAL A 100 12.16 -10.59 -6.16
C VAL A 100 10.87 -11.07 -5.50
N VAL A 101 10.15 -10.17 -4.87
CA VAL A 101 8.84 -10.46 -4.29
C VAL A 101 7.81 -9.49 -4.84
N LEU A 102 6.61 -9.99 -5.06
CA LEU A 102 5.41 -9.20 -5.30
C LEU A 102 4.58 -9.22 -4.03
N VAL A 103 4.28 -8.06 -3.47
CA VAL A 103 3.45 -7.92 -2.28
C VAL A 103 2.19 -7.14 -2.60
N ASP A 104 1.08 -7.49 -1.96
CA ASP A 104 -0.16 -6.73 -2.04
C ASP A 104 -0.14 -5.49 -1.12
N LEU A 105 -1.21 -4.71 -1.10
CA LEU A 105 -1.32 -3.51 -0.26
C LEU A 105 -1.29 -3.81 1.25
N ALA A 106 -1.61 -5.02 1.67
CA ALA A 106 -1.52 -5.45 3.06
C ALA A 106 -0.09 -5.88 3.44
N GLY A 107 0.81 -6.03 2.47
CA GLY A 107 2.18 -6.49 2.64
C GLY A 107 2.30 -8.02 2.61
N VAL A 108 1.28 -8.70 2.14
CA VAL A 108 1.33 -10.17 1.96
C VAL A 108 2.05 -10.49 0.66
N VAL A 109 2.98 -11.44 0.72
CA VAL A 109 3.71 -11.90 -0.47
C VAL A 109 2.76 -12.71 -1.34
N ALA A 110 2.49 -12.19 -2.54
CA ALA A 110 1.69 -12.86 -3.56
C ALA A 110 2.54 -13.81 -4.40
N GLU A 111 3.75 -13.37 -4.77
CA GLU A 111 4.70 -14.13 -5.58
C GLU A 111 6.14 -13.86 -5.14
N SER A 112 7.02 -14.84 -5.35
CA SER A 112 8.45 -14.71 -5.06
C SER A 112 9.27 -15.52 -6.05
N VAL A 113 10.35 -14.91 -6.53
CA VAL A 113 11.34 -15.56 -7.40
C VAL A 113 12.72 -15.35 -6.79
N THR A 114 13.48 -16.43 -6.66
CA THR A 114 14.90 -16.39 -6.30
C THR A 114 15.68 -17.02 -7.43
N ALA A 115 16.75 -16.36 -7.85
CA ALA A 115 17.63 -16.83 -8.92
C ALA A 115 19.10 -16.58 -8.58
N PRO A 116 20.03 -17.39 -9.07
CA PRO A 116 21.46 -17.09 -8.97
C PRO A 116 21.78 -15.83 -9.76
N LEU A 117 22.73 -15.05 -9.23
CA LEU A 117 23.21 -13.83 -9.86
C LEU A 117 24.71 -13.69 -9.58
N ASP A 118 25.48 -13.45 -10.63
CA ASP A 118 26.86 -12.97 -10.48
C ASP A 118 26.84 -11.45 -10.46
N PHE A 119 26.94 -10.86 -9.27
CA PHE A 119 26.98 -9.42 -9.12
C PHE A 119 28.29 -8.79 -9.65
N GLY A 120 29.31 -9.61 -9.93
CA GLY A 120 30.56 -9.22 -10.60
C GLY A 120 30.48 -9.18 -12.13
N ALA A 121 29.37 -9.67 -12.72
CA ALA A 121 29.13 -9.61 -14.16
C ALA A 121 28.95 -8.17 -14.65
N PRO A 122 29.05 -7.93 -15.98
CA PRO A 122 28.73 -6.63 -16.57
C PRO A 122 27.36 -6.11 -16.17
N ALA A 123 27.24 -4.80 -15.97
CA ALA A 123 26.03 -4.18 -15.44
C ALA A 123 24.77 -4.46 -16.27
N ASP A 124 24.90 -4.56 -17.57
CA ASP A 124 23.81 -4.89 -18.50
C ASP A 124 23.28 -6.31 -18.29
N GLU A 125 24.16 -7.27 -17.98
CA GLU A 125 23.75 -8.64 -17.65
C GLU A 125 23.00 -8.68 -16.31
N VAL A 126 23.51 -8.00 -15.29
CA VAL A 126 22.86 -7.89 -13.98
C VAL A 126 21.47 -7.24 -14.09
N LEU A 127 21.38 -6.14 -14.84
CA LEU A 127 20.12 -5.44 -15.08
C LEU A 127 19.12 -6.30 -15.86
N THR A 128 19.60 -7.06 -16.85
CA THR A 128 18.75 -7.97 -17.64
C THR A 128 18.20 -9.09 -16.75
N ALA A 129 19.03 -9.69 -15.90
CA ALA A 129 18.60 -10.71 -14.96
C ALA A 129 17.57 -10.18 -13.96
N ALA A 130 17.81 -8.98 -13.39
CA ALA A 130 16.88 -8.33 -12.49
C ALA A 130 15.53 -8.01 -13.16
N ALA A 131 15.56 -7.44 -14.36
CA ALA A 131 14.35 -7.15 -15.14
C ALA A 131 13.55 -8.40 -15.48
N GLY A 132 14.23 -9.48 -15.84
CA GLY A 132 13.61 -10.79 -16.09
C GLY A 132 12.91 -11.37 -14.86
N ALA A 133 13.55 -11.26 -13.69
CA ALA A 133 12.97 -11.73 -12.45
C ALA A 133 11.76 -10.87 -12.01
N VAL A 134 11.82 -9.55 -12.20
CA VAL A 134 10.67 -8.65 -11.98
C VAL A 134 9.51 -9.00 -12.91
N ALA A 135 9.79 -9.26 -14.18
CA ALA A 135 8.76 -9.67 -15.14
C ALA A 135 8.11 -11.01 -14.72
N ALA A 136 8.91 -11.95 -14.22
CA ALA A 136 8.43 -13.25 -13.77
C ALA A 136 7.43 -13.15 -12.61
N VAL A 137 7.70 -12.32 -11.59
CA VAL A 137 6.77 -12.17 -10.44
C VAL A 137 5.50 -11.39 -10.81
N ARG A 138 5.55 -10.56 -11.86
CA ARG A 138 4.36 -9.83 -12.33
C ARG A 138 3.42 -10.71 -13.14
N GLY A 139 3.92 -11.82 -13.71
CA GLY A 139 3.14 -12.70 -14.58
C GLY A 139 2.66 -12.00 -15.85
N ASP A 140 1.90 -12.73 -16.67
CA ASP A 140 1.30 -12.19 -17.91
C ASP A 140 0.06 -11.33 -17.64
N GLY A 141 -0.47 -11.34 -16.43
CA GLY A 141 -1.54 -10.45 -16.00
C GLY A 141 -0.97 -9.11 -15.55
N ALA A 142 -1.46 -8.02 -16.12
CA ALA A 142 -1.10 -6.67 -15.68
C ALA A 142 -1.68 -6.40 -14.27
N LEU A 143 -1.03 -6.96 -13.23
CA LEU A 143 -1.36 -6.61 -11.86
C LEU A 143 -1.04 -5.14 -11.65
N PRO A 144 -1.94 -4.35 -11.06
CA PRO A 144 -1.68 -2.95 -10.79
C PRO A 144 -0.51 -2.83 -9.81
N VAL A 145 0.61 -2.30 -10.29
CA VAL A 145 1.78 -1.94 -9.47
C VAL A 145 1.70 -0.44 -9.23
N LEU A 146 1.80 -0.04 -7.97
CA LEU A 146 1.75 1.35 -7.52
C LEU A 146 3.08 2.06 -7.73
#